data_3fd65aa26a25b770b9e643850ef7504d
#
_entry.id   3fd65aa26a25b770b9e643850ef7504d
#
_cell.length_a   1.000
_cell.length_b   1.000
_cell.length_c   1.000
_cell.angle_alpha   90.00
_cell.angle_beta   90.00
_cell.angle_gamma   90.00
#
_symmetry.space_group_name_H-M   'P 1'
#
loop_
_entity.id
_entity.type
_entity.pdbx_description
1 polymer ?
#
loop_
_entity_poly.entity_id
_entity_poly.type
_entity_poly.pdbx_seq_one_letter_code
_entity_poly.pdbx_strand_id
1 'polypeptide(L)'
;MNLEEAKLKLSKYGQEQILRYYDELSDDEKTALLEQIDKTDMEVLSAIEHKSELVKKGEITPLDAMELDEIEANYDTFKNTGVEAIKAGKVGAILLAGGMGTRLGSDNPKGMYNVGVNKELYIFECLINNLMDVVKETATYIHLFVMTSEKNNDATVSFFEEKDFFGYKSEYVHFFKQEMAAATDYEGKIYLEEKGRMATSPNGNGGWYISLKKAGLTEVLENNGIEWLNVFAVDNVLQRIADPVFIGATIEKHCAVGSKVVRKAAPDEKVGVMCLEDGKPSIVEYYELTKEMMDAKNAKGDPAYNFGVILNYLFGVSDLERIVGKNLPLHIVEKKIPYIDANGNLIKPEKPNGYKFEGLVLDMIHELDSCLPFEVVREKEFAPIKNATGVDSVESARELLKKNGVAI
;
A
#
# COMPACT_ATOMS: atom_id res chain seq x y z
N MET A 1 23.61 2.68 17.51
CA MET A 1 24.98 3.21 17.22
C MET A 1 25.40 4.22 18.27
N ASN A 2 26.71 4.49 18.43
CA ASN A 2 27.24 5.58 19.27
C ASN A 2 27.39 6.90 18.47
N LEU A 3 27.72 8.01 19.15
CA LEU A 3 27.84 9.34 18.51
C LEU A 3 28.93 9.41 17.43
N GLU A 4 30.05 8.78 17.60
CA GLU A 4 31.15 8.80 16.60
C GLU A 4 30.74 8.00 15.34
N GLU A 5 30.09 6.87 15.51
CA GLU A 5 29.53 6.11 14.40
C GLU A 5 28.45 6.92 13.65
N ALA A 6 27.61 7.65 14.39
CA ALA A 6 26.61 8.54 13.79
C ALA A 6 27.26 9.67 12.98
N LYS A 7 28.30 10.32 13.51
CA LYS A 7 29.05 11.35 12.79
C LYS A 7 29.66 10.81 11.49
N LEU A 8 30.24 9.61 11.52
CA LEU A 8 30.79 8.96 10.32
C LEU A 8 29.73 8.67 9.29
N LYS A 9 28.57 8.10 9.73
CA LYS A 9 27.44 7.83 8.83
C LYS A 9 26.93 9.12 8.21
N LEU A 10 26.68 10.15 9.00
CA LEU A 10 26.16 11.44 8.53
C LEU A 10 27.12 12.15 7.57
N SER A 11 28.43 12.11 7.87
CA SER A 11 29.45 12.73 7.01
C SER A 11 29.54 12.06 5.63
N LYS A 12 29.36 10.74 5.58
CA LYS A 12 29.32 9.99 4.30
C LYS A 12 28.25 10.54 3.34
N TYR A 13 27.13 11.00 3.89
CA TYR A 13 25.99 11.50 3.11
C TYR A 13 25.80 13.02 3.19
N GLY A 14 26.77 13.74 3.80
CA GLY A 14 26.71 15.20 3.95
C GLY A 14 25.55 15.68 4.82
N GLN A 15 25.23 14.96 5.90
CA GLN A 15 24.04 15.23 6.75
C GLN A 15 24.41 15.67 8.19
N GLU A 16 25.57 16.27 8.38
CA GLU A 16 26.09 16.66 9.70
C GLU A 16 25.17 17.63 10.45
N GLN A 17 24.33 18.39 9.73
CA GLN A 17 23.34 19.33 10.33
C GLN A 17 22.34 18.63 11.26
N ILE A 18 22.14 17.32 11.16
CA ILE A 18 21.24 16.56 12.02
C ILE A 18 21.68 16.62 13.47
N LEU A 19 22.99 16.70 13.74
CA LEU A 19 23.54 16.78 15.09
C LEU A 19 23.67 18.23 15.61
N ARG A 20 23.11 19.24 14.91
CA ARG A 20 23.25 20.66 15.27
C ARG A 20 22.87 20.96 16.71
N TYR A 21 21.86 20.34 17.23
CA TYR A 21 21.33 20.55 18.57
C TYR A 21 21.68 19.45 19.56
N TYR A 22 22.55 18.49 19.18
CA TYR A 22 22.82 17.28 19.97
C TYR A 22 23.21 17.57 21.42
N ASP A 23 24.01 18.62 21.68
CA ASP A 23 24.48 18.97 23.02
C ASP A 23 23.37 19.58 23.90
N GLU A 24 22.28 20.05 23.29
CA GLU A 24 21.11 20.61 24.00
C GLU A 24 20.09 19.54 24.41
N LEU A 25 20.21 18.30 23.91
CA LEU A 25 19.27 17.22 24.11
C LEU A 25 19.48 16.53 25.47
N SER A 26 18.39 16.02 26.03
CA SER A 26 18.44 15.05 27.13
C SER A 26 19.05 13.72 26.70
N ASP A 27 19.46 12.87 27.64
CA ASP A 27 20.05 11.57 27.33
C ASP A 27 19.09 10.64 26.56
N ASP A 28 17.80 10.70 26.88
CA ASP A 28 16.76 9.93 26.19
C ASP A 28 16.60 10.42 24.73
N GLU A 29 16.55 11.75 24.50
CA GLU A 29 16.48 12.33 23.17
C GLU A 29 17.74 12.03 22.33
N LYS A 30 18.93 12.07 22.94
CA LYS A 30 20.19 11.65 22.28
C LYS A 30 20.13 10.20 21.83
N THR A 31 19.65 9.32 22.71
CA THR A 31 19.51 7.91 22.41
C THR A 31 18.53 7.69 21.24
N ALA A 32 17.36 8.33 21.30
CA ALA A 32 16.34 8.25 20.26
C ALA A 32 16.84 8.77 18.90
N LEU A 33 17.57 9.90 18.88
CA LEU A 33 18.15 10.44 17.65
C LEU A 33 19.19 9.51 17.05
N LEU A 34 20.09 8.94 17.87
CA LEU A 34 21.12 8.00 17.41
C LEU A 34 20.48 6.71 16.85
N GLU A 35 19.41 6.22 17.47
CA GLU A 35 18.65 5.08 16.92
C GLU A 35 17.97 5.42 15.62
N GLN A 36 17.40 6.63 15.48
CA GLN A 36 16.77 7.07 14.23
C GLN A 36 17.81 7.19 13.11
N ILE A 37 18.99 7.75 13.39
CA ILE A 37 20.11 7.81 12.43
C ILE A 37 20.54 6.40 12.01
N ASP A 38 20.63 5.46 12.97
CA ASP A 38 21.03 4.08 12.71
C ASP A 38 20.07 3.37 11.74
N LYS A 39 18.77 3.48 12.01
CA LYS A 39 17.70 2.83 11.25
C LYS A 39 17.43 3.47 9.88
N THR A 40 17.76 4.76 9.72
CA THR A 40 17.44 5.48 8.47
C THR A 40 18.36 5.05 7.33
N ASP A 41 17.74 4.59 6.25
CA ASP A 41 18.44 4.39 4.97
C ASP A 41 18.70 5.76 4.31
N MET A 42 19.96 6.14 4.20
CA MET A 42 20.39 7.39 3.56
C MET A 42 20.82 7.20 2.10
N GLU A 43 20.86 5.97 1.60
CA GLU A 43 21.18 5.72 0.19
C GLU A 43 20.10 6.25 -0.75
N VAL A 44 18.86 6.33 -0.24
CA VAL A 44 17.73 6.95 -0.96
C VAL A 44 17.97 8.40 -1.39
N LEU A 45 18.89 9.11 -0.71
CA LEU A 45 19.20 10.51 -1.04
C LEU A 45 19.88 10.64 -2.41
N SER A 46 20.61 9.62 -2.85
CA SER A 46 21.24 9.60 -4.18
C SER A 46 20.21 9.65 -5.31
N ALA A 47 18.97 9.24 -5.06
CA ALA A 47 17.91 9.31 -6.05
C ALA A 47 17.55 10.76 -6.46
N ILE A 48 17.87 11.77 -5.62
CA ILE A 48 17.65 13.19 -5.96
C ILE A 48 18.52 13.60 -7.16
N GLU A 49 19.77 13.14 -7.21
CA GLU A 49 20.72 13.45 -8.29
C GLU A 49 20.26 12.86 -9.63
N HIS A 50 19.55 11.72 -9.58
CA HIS A 50 19.06 10.99 -10.75
C HIS A 50 17.56 11.23 -11.02
N LYS A 51 16.92 12.20 -10.36
CA LYS A 51 15.46 12.45 -10.47
C LYS A 51 14.97 12.56 -11.92
N SER A 52 15.76 13.16 -12.81
CA SER A 52 15.41 13.30 -14.24
C SER A 52 15.52 11.99 -15.03
N GLU A 53 16.24 11.00 -14.53
CA GLU A 53 16.43 9.69 -15.15
C GLU A 53 15.38 8.68 -14.71
N LEU A 54 14.85 8.84 -13.47
CA LEU A 54 13.81 7.99 -12.89
C LEU A 54 12.44 8.09 -13.59
N VAL A 55 12.25 9.09 -14.48
CA VAL A 55 10.95 9.40 -15.10
C VAL A 55 10.77 8.78 -16.49
N LYS A 56 11.80 8.13 -17.06
CA LYS A 56 11.67 7.53 -18.40
C LYS A 56 11.10 6.12 -18.29
N LYS A 57 9.82 5.97 -18.60
CA LYS A 57 9.22 4.66 -18.85
C LYS A 57 9.66 4.09 -20.19
N GLY A 58 9.70 2.76 -20.27
CA GLY A 58 9.91 2.03 -21.49
C GLY A 58 8.72 2.10 -22.47
N GLU A 59 8.69 1.24 -23.47
CA GLU A 59 7.57 1.13 -24.39
C GLU A 59 6.34 0.56 -23.67
N ILE A 60 5.26 1.35 -23.63
CA ILE A 60 4.00 0.95 -22.99
C ILE A 60 3.06 0.34 -24.05
N THR A 61 2.62 -0.90 -23.78
CA THR A 61 1.62 -1.60 -24.58
C THR A 61 0.46 -2.10 -23.73
N PRO A 62 -0.74 -2.30 -24.30
CA PRO A 62 -1.89 -2.81 -23.53
C PRO A 62 -1.63 -4.21 -22.96
N LEU A 63 -2.19 -4.48 -21.80
CA LEU A 63 -2.28 -5.82 -21.21
C LEU A 63 -3.75 -6.20 -21.08
N ASP A 64 -4.15 -7.32 -21.70
CA ASP A 64 -5.50 -7.84 -21.59
C ASP A 64 -5.76 -8.44 -20.19
N ALA A 65 -7.01 -8.36 -19.74
CA ALA A 65 -7.44 -8.99 -18.50
C ALA A 65 -8.17 -10.31 -18.76
N MET A 66 -8.19 -11.19 -17.77
CA MET A 66 -9.20 -12.25 -17.67
C MET A 66 -10.54 -11.56 -17.39
N GLU A 67 -11.39 -11.53 -18.40
CA GLU A 67 -12.69 -10.86 -18.36
C GLU A 67 -13.76 -11.71 -17.64
N LEU A 68 -14.88 -11.08 -17.26
CA LEU A 68 -15.93 -11.73 -16.47
C LEU A 68 -16.48 -13.02 -17.11
N ASP A 69 -16.60 -13.06 -18.45
CA ASP A 69 -17.11 -14.26 -19.17
C ASP A 69 -16.13 -15.45 -19.05
N GLU A 70 -14.81 -15.21 -19.11
CA GLU A 70 -13.79 -16.25 -18.92
C GLU A 70 -13.77 -16.73 -17.47
N ILE A 71 -13.94 -15.80 -16.52
CA ILE A 71 -14.02 -16.10 -15.08
C ILE A 71 -15.26 -16.98 -14.82
N GLU A 72 -16.41 -16.62 -15.35
CA GLU A 72 -17.65 -17.38 -15.18
C GLU A 72 -17.55 -18.79 -15.81
N ALA A 73 -16.96 -18.90 -17.00
CA ALA A 73 -16.76 -20.17 -17.68
C ALA A 73 -15.84 -21.15 -16.90
N ASN A 74 -14.96 -20.64 -16.04
CA ASN A 74 -14.01 -21.42 -15.26
C ASN A 74 -14.26 -21.32 -13.74
N TYR A 75 -15.38 -20.75 -13.33
CA TYR A 75 -15.70 -20.39 -11.96
C TYR A 75 -15.46 -21.52 -10.96
N ASP A 76 -16.03 -22.71 -11.22
CA ASP A 76 -15.93 -23.85 -10.31
C ASP A 76 -14.49 -24.35 -10.17
N THR A 77 -13.72 -24.37 -11.26
CA THR A 77 -12.31 -24.76 -11.23
C THR A 77 -11.50 -23.80 -10.38
N PHE A 78 -11.60 -22.52 -10.67
CA PHE A 78 -10.87 -21.49 -9.92
C PHE A 78 -11.29 -21.47 -8.45
N LYS A 79 -12.59 -21.51 -8.18
CA LYS A 79 -13.12 -21.56 -6.82
C LYS A 79 -12.59 -22.75 -6.03
N ASN A 80 -12.60 -23.95 -6.61
CA ASN A 80 -12.11 -25.15 -5.94
C ASN A 80 -10.63 -25.04 -5.61
N THR A 81 -9.78 -24.65 -6.58
CA THR A 81 -8.34 -24.46 -6.37
C THR A 81 -8.07 -23.43 -5.26
N GLY A 82 -8.79 -22.29 -5.27
CA GLY A 82 -8.62 -21.27 -4.24
C GLY A 82 -9.10 -21.70 -2.86
N VAL A 83 -10.25 -22.39 -2.77
CA VAL A 83 -10.75 -22.96 -1.51
C VAL A 83 -9.77 -23.99 -0.94
N GLU A 84 -9.20 -24.84 -1.78
CA GLU A 84 -8.19 -25.83 -1.35
C GLU A 84 -6.93 -25.13 -0.82
N ALA A 85 -6.44 -24.10 -1.50
CA ALA A 85 -5.29 -23.29 -1.04
C ALA A 85 -5.56 -22.63 0.33
N ILE A 86 -6.76 -22.05 0.52
CA ILE A 86 -7.15 -21.45 1.80
C ILE A 86 -7.26 -22.52 2.89
N LYS A 87 -7.92 -23.63 2.63
CA LYS A 87 -8.07 -24.75 3.60
C LYS A 87 -6.74 -25.38 3.98
N ALA A 88 -5.78 -25.38 3.08
CA ALA A 88 -4.41 -25.84 3.36
C ALA A 88 -3.57 -24.82 4.15
N GLY A 89 -4.13 -23.65 4.53
CA GLY A 89 -3.41 -22.61 5.25
C GLY A 89 -2.41 -21.80 4.39
N LYS A 90 -2.43 -21.97 3.06
CA LYS A 90 -1.44 -21.37 2.15
C LYS A 90 -1.66 -19.89 1.84
N VAL A 91 -2.70 -19.26 2.38
CA VAL A 91 -3.09 -17.88 2.04
C VAL A 91 -3.06 -17.01 3.28
N GLY A 92 -2.37 -15.88 3.19
CA GLY A 92 -2.41 -14.77 4.14
C GLY A 92 -2.99 -13.51 3.51
N ALA A 93 -3.38 -12.55 4.33
CA ALA A 93 -3.97 -11.28 3.93
C ALA A 93 -3.17 -10.11 4.51
N ILE A 94 -2.82 -9.11 3.69
CA ILE A 94 -2.05 -7.92 4.10
C ILE A 94 -2.92 -6.69 3.92
N LEU A 95 -3.29 -6.05 5.03
CA LEU A 95 -4.01 -4.78 5.02
C LEU A 95 -3.04 -3.60 5.11
N LEU A 96 -2.98 -2.76 4.08
CA LEU A 96 -2.20 -1.52 4.05
C LEU A 96 -3.00 -0.40 4.72
N ALA A 97 -2.72 -0.12 6.01
CA ALA A 97 -3.50 0.77 6.86
C ALA A 97 -2.68 1.91 7.52
N GLY A 98 -1.55 2.31 6.92
CA GLY A 98 -0.70 3.38 7.46
C GLY A 98 -1.27 4.81 7.34
N GLY A 99 -2.41 5.00 6.66
CA GLY A 99 -3.02 6.29 6.38
C GLY A 99 -3.86 6.87 7.50
N MET A 100 -3.89 8.22 7.58
CA MET A 100 -4.76 8.98 8.50
C MET A 100 -6.05 9.43 7.82
N GLY A 101 -7.09 9.70 8.61
CA GLY A 101 -8.40 10.18 8.16
C GLY A 101 -8.50 11.68 7.86
N THR A 102 -7.40 12.40 7.72
CA THR A 102 -7.38 13.86 7.64
C THR A 102 -8.22 14.45 6.50
N ARG A 103 -8.26 13.79 5.34
CA ARG A 103 -9.13 14.18 4.21
C ARG A 103 -10.62 13.97 4.50
N LEU A 104 -10.94 13.15 5.51
CA LEU A 104 -12.29 12.88 5.97
C LEU A 104 -12.68 13.75 7.17
N GLY A 105 -11.81 14.70 7.56
CA GLY A 105 -12.00 15.57 8.70
C GLY A 105 -11.76 14.88 10.06
N SER A 106 -10.99 13.79 10.08
CA SER A 106 -10.65 13.02 11.29
C SER A 106 -9.14 12.97 11.51
N ASP A 107 -8.72 13.18 12.74
CA ASP A 107 -7.32 13.02 13.16
C ASP A 107 -6.95 11.58 13.52
N ASN A 108 -7.92 10.67 13.46
CA ASN A 108 -7.73 9.24 13.72
C ASN A 108 -7.21 8.49 12.48
N PRO A 109 -6.69 7.27 12.64
CA PRO A 109 -6.44 6.34 11.56
C PRO A 109 -7.66 6.20 10.64
N LYS A 110 -7.44 6.14 9.33
CA LYS A 110 -8.52 6.12 8.33
C LYS A 110 -9.51 4.95 8.54
N GLY A 111 -9.00 3.79 8.93
CA GLY A 111 -9.82 2.60 9.20
C GLY A 111 -10.81 2.74 10.36
N MET A 112 -10.57 3.69 11.26
CA MET A 112 -11.46 4.02 12.38
C MET A 112 -12.63 4.93 11.98
N TYR A 113 -12.68 5.39 10.72
CA TYR A 113 -13.77 6.27 10.28
C TYR A 113 -15.10 5.51 10.24
N ASN A 114 -16.14 6.09 10.87
CA ASN A 114 -17.48 5.52 10.88
C ASN A 114 -18.22 5.85 9.57
N VAL A 115 -18.47 4.84 8.75
CA VAL A 115 -19.25 4.95 7.52
C VAL A 115 -20.73 4.65 7.73
N GLY A 116 -21.11 4.20 8.92
CA GLY A 116 -22.51 3.92 9.26
C GLY A 116 -23.39 5.18 9.29
N VAL A 117 -24.69 4.98 9.17
CA VAL A 117 -25.72 6.03 9.20
C VAL A 117 -26.71 5.76 10.33
N ASN A 118 -27.30 4.57 10.35
CA ASN A 118 -28.28 4.15 11.36
C ASN A 118 -27.66 3.33 12.51
N LYS A 119 -26.47 2.83 12.30
CA LYS A 119 -25.64 2.12 13.29
C LYS A 119 -24.17 2.49 13.07
N GLU A 120 -23.35 2.25 14.05
CA GLU A 120 -21.89 2.31 13.85
C GLU A 120 -21.46 1.20 12.88
N LEU A 121 -20.60 1.58 11.94
CA LEU A 121 -19.94 0.67 11.02
C LEU A 121 -18.62 1.33 10.60
N TYR A 122 -17.52 0.76 10.99
CA TYR A 122 -16.20 1.32 10.73
C TYR A 122 -15.59 0.75 9.45
N ILE A 123 -14.68 1.48 8.82
CA ILE A 123 -13.96 0.98 7.62
C ILE A 123 -13.26 -0.35 7.94
N PHE A 124 -12.56 -0.46 9.08
CA PHE A 124 -11.95 -1.72 9.51
C PHE A 124 -12.98 -2.84 9.64
N GLU A 125 -14.13 -2.55 10.24
CA GLU A 125 -15.23 -3.53 10.38
C GLU A 125 -15.74 -4.03 9.02
N CYS A 126 -15.89 -3.13 8.04
CA CYS A 126 -16.25 -3.54 6.68
C CYS A 126 -15.25 -4.55 6.10
N LEU A 127 -13.95 -4.27 6.24
CA LEU A 127 -12.89 -5.13 5.72
C LEU A 127 -12.82 -6.48 6.45
N ILE A 128 -12.96 -6.47 7.77
CA ILE A 128 -13.02 -7.70 8.55
C ILE A 128 -14.26 -8.55 8.17
N ASN A 129 -15.40 -7.91 7.98
CA ASN A 129 -16.62 -8.61 7.54
C ASN A 129 -16.43 -9.26 6.16
N ASN A 130 -15.79 -8.56 5.21
CA ASN A 130 -15.47 -9.11 3.89
C ASN A 130 -14.53 -10.32 3.98
N LEU A 131 -13.55 -10.30 4.88
CA LEU A 131 -12.67 -11.44 5.13
C LEU A 131 -13.41 -12.58 5.85
N MET A 132 -14.29 -12.25 6.82
CA MET A 132 -15.11 -13.23 7.53
C MET A 132 -16.06 -13.99 6.62
N ASP A 133 -16.52 -13.40 5.53
CA ASP A 133 -17.37 -14.12 4.57
C ASP A 133 -16.60 -15.26 3.89
N VAL A 134 -15.31 -15.07 3.60
CA VAL A 134 -14.43 -16.14 3.08
C VAL A 134 -14.13 -17.17 4.18
N VAL A 135 -13.90 -16.74 5.42
CA VAL A 135 -13.73 -17.66 6.57
C VAL A 135 -14.97 -18.54 6.75
N LYS A 136 -16.18 -18.00 6.65
CA LYS A 136 -17.44 -18.77 6.73
C LYS A 136 -17.56 -19.76 5.57
N GLU A 137 -17.19 -19.36 4.35
CA GLU A 137 -17.24 -20.17 3.15
C GLU A 137 -16.26 -21.36 3.23
N THR A 138 -15.04 -21.13 3.73
CA THR A 138 -13.96 -22.11 3.76
C THR A 138 -13.82 -22.86 5.08
N ALA A 139 -14.48 -22.38 6.13
CA ALA A 139 -14.31 -22.80 7.52
C ALA A 139 -12.85 -22.70 8.03
N THR A 140 -12.05 -21.80 7.46
CA THR A 140 -10.63 -21.63 7.77
C THR A 140 -10.32 -20.17 8.01
N TYR A 141 -9.68 -19.86 9.16
CA TYR A 141 -9.17 -18.52 9.45
C TYR A 141 -7.91 -18.24 8.65
N ILE A 142 -7.77 -17.02 8.19
CA ILE A 142 -6.66 -16.52 7.38
C ILE A 142 -5.83 -15.58 8.23
N HIS A 143 -4.51 -15.74 8.26
CA HIS A 143 -3.64 -14.78 8.96
C HIS A 143 -3.73 -13.41 8.31
N LEU A 144 -4.15 -12.41 9.08
CA LEU A 144 -4.28 -11.01 8.68
C LEU A 144 -3.12 -10.20 9.25
N PHE A 145 -2.32 -9.61 8.38
CA PHE A 145 -1.22 -8.74 8.74
C PHE A 145 -1.62 -7.30 8.45
N VAL A 146 -1.66 -6.47 9.48
CA VAL A 146 -2.10 -5.06 9.39
C VAL A 146 -0.88 -4.16 9.43
N MET A 147 -0.54 -3.58 8.28
CA MET A 147 0.52 -2.59 8.19
C MET A 147 0.03 -1.23 8.64
N THR A 148 0.59 -0.73 9.71
CA THR A 148 0.35 0.59 10.28
C THR A 148 1.50 1.54 9.97
N SER A 149 1.44 2.78 10.44
CA SER A 149 2.55 3.73 10.48
C SER A 149 2.94 4.03 11.93
N GLU A 150 4.12 4.60 12.16
CA GLU A 150 4.50 5.06 13.51
C GLU A 150 3.43 5.94 14.15
N LYS A 151 2.81 6.80 13.32
CA LYS A 151 1.83 7.78 13.78
C LYS A 151 0.48 7.18 14.19
N ASN A 152 0.07 6.06 13.57
CA ASN A 152 -1.27 5.51 13.78
C ASN A 152 -1.31 4.10 14.38
N ASN A 153 -0.14 3.51 14.66
CA ASN A 153 -0.05 2.14 15.17
C ASN A 153 -0.84 1.94 16.46
N ASP A 154 -0.53 2.72 17.49
CA ASP A 154 -1.08 2.50 18.83
C ASP A 154 -2.59 2.73 18.85
N ALA A 155 -3.07 3.77 18.14
CA ALA A 155 -4.50 4.00 17.99
C ALA A 155 -5.21 2.87 17.24
N THR A 156 -4.56 2.32 16.19
CA THR A 156 -5.11 1.21 15.41
C THR A 156 -5.19 -0.07 16.24
N VAL A 157 -4.11 -0.45 16.92
CA VAL A 157 -4.06 -1.64 17.78
C VAL A 157 -5.12 -1.56 18.89
N SER A 158 -5.13 -0.45 19.65
CA SER A 158 -6.10 -0.23 20.72
C SER A 158 -7.54 -0.29 20.22
N PHE A 159 -7.80 0.21 19.01
CA PHE A 159 -9.14 0.18 18.42
C PHE A 159 -9.58 -1.25 18.04
N PHE A 160 -8.69 -2.06 17.52
CA PHE A 160 -8.97 -3.47 17.25
C PHE A 160 -9.28 -4.21 18.56
N GLU A 161 -8.49 -3.98 19.62
CA GLU A 161 -8.72 -4.56 20.94
C GLU A 161 -10.05 -4.09 21.56
N GLU A 162 -10.36 -2.78 21.53
CA GLU A 162 -11.62 -2.20 22.00
C GLU A 162 -12.86 -2.81 21.32
N LYS A 163 -12.73 -3.08 20.00
CA LYS A 163 -13.82 -3.65 19.20
C LYS A 163 -13.78 -5.18 19.12
N ASP A 164 -13.04 -5.84 20.02
CA ASP A 164 -12.88 -7.31 20.05
C ASP A 164 -12.56 -7.87 18.65
N PHE A 165 -11.59 -7.22 17.98
CA PHE A 165 -11.16 -7.54 16.61
C PHE A 165 -12.32 -7.67 15.60
N PHE A 166 -13.44 -7.00 15.87
CA PHE A 166 -14.68 -7.08 15.07
C PHE A 166 -15.19 -8.52 14.91
N GLY A 167 -14.96 -9.37 15.93
CA GLY A 167 -15.31 -10.78 15.93
C GLY A 167 -14.33 -11.70 15.16
N TYR A 168 -13.22 -11.17 14.66
CA TYR A 168 -12.14 -12.00 14.12
C TYR A 168 -11.29 -12.56 15.26
N LYS A 169 -10.70 -13.74 15.07
CA LYS A 169 -9.82 -14.32 16.10
C LYS A 169 -8.51 -13.55 16.20
N SER A 170 -8.22 -13.02 17.39
CA SER A 170 -7.05 -12.17 17.65
C SER A 170 -5.71 -12.87 17.37
N GLU A 171 -5.61 -14.20 17.58
CA GLU A 171 -4.42 -14.98 17.29
C GLU A 171 -4.05 -15.05 15.80
N TYR A 172 -4.97 -14.67 14.91
CA TYR A 172 -4.74 -14.58 13.47
C TYR A 172 -4.45 -13.15 13.00
N VAL A 173 -4.43 -12.14 13.90
CA VAL A 173 -4.19 -10.73 13.53
C VAL A 173 -2.82 -10.28 14.01
N HIS A 174 -2.00 -9.81 13.09
CA HIS A 174 -0.62 -9.39 13.35
C HIS A 174 -0.42 -7.94 12.91
N PHE A 175 0.10 -7.09 13.78
CA PHE A 175 0.37 -5.69 13.45
C PHE A 175 1.87 -5.47 13.20
N PHE A 176 2.18 -4.64 12.22
CA PHE A 176 3.55 -4.20 11.96
C PHE A 176 3.56 -2.77 11.42
N LYS A 177 4.67 -2.07 11.65
CA LYS A 177 4.84 -0.69 11.19
C LYS A 177 5.54 -0.66 9.85
N GLN A 178 5.05 0.17 8.93
CA GLN A 178 5.78 0.47 7.70
C GLN A 178 7.06 1.24 8.02
N GLU A 179 8.07 1.04 7.19
CA GLU A 179 9.33 1.77 7.28
C GLU A 179 9.14 3.26 6.98
N MET A 180 10.03 4.07 7.54
CA MET A 180 10.05 5.51 7.36
C MET A 180 11.24 5.90 6.48
N ALA A 181 11.05 6.88 5.61
CA ALA A 181 12.09 7.51 4.84
C ALA A 181 12.34 8.94 5.32
N ALA A 182 13.58 9.41 5.22
CA ALA A 182 13.92 10.78 5.54
C ALA A 182 13.20 11.77 4.61
N ALA A 183 12.83 12.94 5.14
CA ALA A 183 12.29 14.04 4.35
C ALA A 183 13.34 15.15 4.24
N THR A 184 13.56 15.67 3.02
CA THR A 184 14.68 16.57 2.73
C THR A 184 14.22 17.90 2.16
N ASP A 185 15.12 18.90 2.19
CA ASP A 185 15.00 20.05 1.31
C ASP A 185 15.30 19.69 -0.16
N TYR A 186 15.32 20.70 -1.04
CA TYR A 186 15.59 20.49 -2.47
C TYR A 186 17.07 20.20 -2.77
N GLU A 187 17.98 20.48 -1.86
CA GLU A 187 19.41 20.17 -1.93
C GLU A 187 19.75 18.79 -1.31
N GLY A 188 18.72 18.04 -0.84
CA GLY A 188 18.90 16.72 -0.25
C GLY A 188 19.33 16.74 1.21
N LYS A 189 19.28 17.88 1.90
CA LYS A 189 19.52 17.97 3.34
C LYS A 189 18.30 17.51 4.12
N ILE A 190 18.47 16.50 4.97
CA ILE A 190 17.40 15.99 5.84
C ILE A 190 16.98 17.08 6.81
N TYR A 191 15.69 17.37 6.86
CA TYR A 191 15.11 18.27 7.83
C TYR A 191 15.07 17.67 9.24
N LEU A 192 15.11 18.53 10.25
CA LEU A 192 14.74 18.19 11.63
C LEU A 192 13.29 18.64 11.86
N GLU A 193 12.42 17.75 12.33
CA GLU A 193 11.06 18.13 12.76
C GLU A 193 11.02 18.62 14.21
N GLU A 194 11.98 18.16 15.02
CA GLU A 194 12.29 18.64 16.38
C GLU A 194 13.82 18.70 16.54
N LYS A 195 14.34 19.36 17.58
CA LYS A 195 15.80 19.46 17.80
C LYS A 195 16.50 18.11 17.85
N GLY A 196 15.85 17.10 18.40
CA GLY A 196 16.37 15.73 18.54
C GLY A 196 15.73 14.72 17.61
N ARG A 197 15.05 15.16 16.53
CA ARG A 197 14.31 14.25 15.66
C ARG A 197 14.39 14.65 14.20
N MET A 198 14.82 13.72 13.36
CA MET A 198 14.78 13.92 11.90
C MET A 198 13.33 13.91 11.38
N ALA A 199 13.06 14.78 10.43
CA ALA A 199 11.80 14.75 9.71
C ALA A 199 11.74 13.49 8.83
N THR A 200 10.72 12.68 9.05
CA THR A 200 10.50 11.44 8.29
C THR A 200 9.06 11.37 7.78
N SER A 201 8.85 10.50 6.83
CA SER A 201 7.52 10.13 6.35
C SER A 201 7.48 8.65 6.02
N PRO A 202 6.30 8.03 6.02
CA PRO A 202 6.15 6.70 5.46
C PRO A 202 6.82 6.60 4.09
N ASN A 203 7.58 5.52 3.86
CA ASN A 203 8.33 5.30 2.62
C ASN A 203 7.46 4.77 1.47
N GLY A 204 6.14 4.95 1.57
CA GLY A 204 5.18 4.43 0.61
C GLY A 204 4.74 3.00 0.92
N ASN A 205 3.76 2.52 0.17
CA ASN A 205 3.19 1.19 0.39
C ASN A 205 3.97 0.05 -0.30
N GLY A 206 4.95 0.35 -1.15
CA GLY A 206 5.79 -0.67 -1.81
C GLY A 206 6.77 -1.37 -0.86
N GLY A 207 7.13 -0.73 0.25
CA GLY A 207 8.01 -1.31 1.26
C GLY A 207 7.34 -2.30 2.23
N TRP A 208 6.08 -2.67 1.99
CA TRP A 208 5.30 -3.48 2.94
C TRP A 208 5.95 -4.84 3.26
N TYR A 209 6.52 -5.52 2.26
CA TYR A 209 7.10 -6.84 2.48
C TYR A 209 8.44 -6.76 3.26
N ILE A 210 9.25 -5.75 2.99
CA ILE A 210 10.48 -5.48 3.76
C ILE A 210 10.12 -5.11 5.21
N SER A 211 9.08 -4.30 5.40
CA SER A 211 8.58 -3.93 6.74
C SER A 211 8.09 -5.16 7.52
N LEU A 212 7.36 -6.08 6.85
CA LEU A 212 6.91 -7.34 7.42
C LEU A 212 8.10 -8.24 7.84
N LYS A 213 9.14 -8.33 6.99
CA LYS A 213 10.38 -9.08 7.30
C LYS A 213 11.10 -8.48 8.51
N LYS A 214 11.28 -7.17 8.56
CA LYS A 214 11.93 -6.47 9.68
C LYS A 214 11.16 -6.62 10.99
N ALA A 215 9.85 -6.77 10.93
CA ALA A 215 9.01 -7.07 12.08
C ALA A 215 9.11 -8.54 12.54
N GLY A 216 9.87 -9.40 11.86
CA GLY A 216 10.01 -10.83 12.16
C GLY A 216 8.78 -11.67 11.78
N LEU A 217 7.82 -11.10 11.05
CA LEU A 217 6.56 -11.78 10.72
C LEU A 217 6.68 -12.80 9.57
N THR A 218 7.82 -12.87 8.89
CA THR A 218 8.11 -13.98 7.96
C THR A 218 8.11 -15.34 8.64
N GLU A 219 8.46 -15.40 9.94
CA GLU A 219 8.35 -16.62 10.74
C GLU A 219 6.90 -17.15 10.81
N VAL A 220 5.90 -16.25 10.83
CA VAL A 220 4.48 -16.64 10.79
C VAL A 220 4.14 -17.24 9.43
N LEU A 221 4.70 -16.70 8.33
CA LEU A 221 4.48 -17.25 6.99
C LEU A 221 5.06 -18.66 6.88
N GLU A 222 6.30 -18.84 7.30
CA GLU A 222 7.03 -20.11 7.26
C GLU A 222 6.38 -21.19 8.13
N ASN A 223 6.07 -20.85 9.40
CA ASN A 223 5.50 -21.79 10.37
C ASN A 223 4.09 -22.27 9.98
N ASN A 224 3.34 -21.49 9.22
CA ASN A 224 2.00 -21.84 8.75
C ASN A 224 1.96 -22.30 7.29
N GLY A 225 3.09 -22.30 6.58
CA GLY A 225 3.16 -22.70 5.17
C GLY A 225 2.42 -21.74 4.23
N ILE A 226 2.41 -20.45 4.54
CA ILE A 226 1.75 -19.43 3.71
C ILE A 226 2.57 -19.21 2.44
N GLU A 227 1.97 -19.49 1.30
CA GLU A 227 2.58 -19.38 -0.03
C GLU A 227 2.10 -18.16 -0.82
N TRP A 228 0.92 -17.61 -0.46
CA TRP A 228 0.26 -16.51 -1.16
C TRP A 228 -0.17 -15.41 -0.21
N LEU A 229 0.05 -14.15 -0.58
CA LEU A 229 -0.36 -12.99 0.20
C LEU A 229 -1.29 -12.09 -0.61
N ASN A 230 -2.53 -11.97 -0.16
CA ASN A 230 -3.48 -11.02 -0.73
C ASN A 230 -3.28 -9.64 -0.09
N VAL A 231 -2.78 -8.68 -0.87
CA VAL A 231 -2.44 -7.32 -0.42
C VAL A 231 -3.51 -6.34 -0.86
N PHE A 232 -4.06 -5.56 0.06
CA PHE A 232 -5.15 -4.64 -0.22
C PHE A 232 -5.10 -3.37 0.64
N ALA A 233 -5.74 -2.29 0.15
CA ALA A 233 -5.76 -1.01 0.83
C ALA A 233 -6.97 -0.85 1.76
N VAL A 234 -6.77 -0.06 2.83
CA VAL A 234 -7.81 0.25 3.83
C VAL A 234 -8.98 1.08 3.27
N ASP A 235 -8.81 1.74 2.15
CA ASP A 235 -9.80 2.70 1.65
C ASP A 235 -10.96 2.08 0.85
N ASN A 236 -10.82 0.89 0.32
CA ASN A 236 -11.88 0.24 -0.46
C ASN A 236 -12.73 -0.71 0.41
N VAL A 237 -13.90 -0.25 0.83
CA VAL A 237 -14.76 -0.97 1.80
C VAL A 237 -15.57 -2.13 1.21
N LEU A 238 -15.63 -2.31 -0.11
CA LEU A 238 -16.38 -3.38 -0.76
C LEU A 238 -15.51 -4.52 -1.29
N GLN A 239 -14.21 -4.35 -1.38
CA GLN A 239 -13.34 -5.36 -1.98
C GLN A 239 -13.49 -6.72 -1.32
N ARG A 240 -13.61 -7.78 -2.10
CA ARG A 240 -13.55 -9.15 -1.61
C ARG A 240 -12.10 -9.54 -1.34
N ILE A 241 -11.80 -9.81 -0.06
CA ILE A 241 -10.46 -10.13 0.43
C ILE A 241 -10.29 -11.65 0.43
N ALA A 242 -9.10 -12.11 0.06
CA ALA A 242 -8.78 -13.54 -0.06
C ALA A 242 -9.83 -14.32 -0.88
N ASP A 243 -10.32 -13.72 -1.94
CA ASP A 243 -11.34 -14.28 -2.83
C ASP A 243 -10.89 -15.60 -3.44
N PRO A 244 -11.57 -16.74 -3.16
CA PRO A 244 -11.16 -18.03 -3.66
C PRO A 244 -11.07 -18.11 -5.19
N VAL A 245 -11.97 -17.42 -5.91
CA VAL A 245 -11.96 -17.45 -7.39
C VAL A 245 -10.73 -16.73 -7.94
N PHE A 246 -10.40 -15.57 -7.38
CA PHE A 246 -9.20 -14.81 -7.75
C PHE A 246 -7.90 -15.56 -7.42
N ILE A 247 -7.84 -16.15 -6.21
CA ILE A 247 -6.69 -16.97 -5.79
C ILE A 247 -6.51 -18.15 -6.73
N GLY A 248 -7.57 -18.91 -6.97
CA GLY A 248 -7.52 -20.08 -7.83
C GLY A 248 -7.18 -19.72 -9.28
N ALA A 249 -7.74 -18.65 -9.83
CA ALA A 249 -7.38 -18.18 -11.17
C ALA A 249 -5.88 -17.85 -11.29
N THR A 250 -5.32 -17.15 -10.29
CA THR A 250 -3.90 -16.80 -10.29
C THR A 250 -3.00 -18.04 -10.23
N ILE A 251 -3.36 -19.03 -9.39
CA ILE A 251 -2.66 -20.31 -9.27
C ILE A 251 -2.73 -21.10 -10.58
N GLU A 252 -3.92 -21.28 -11.14
CA GLU A 252 -4.15 -22.06 -12.37
C GLU A 252 -3.45 -21.46 -13.60
N LYS A 253 -3.34 -20.13 -13.64
CA LYS A 253 -2.61 -19.42 -14.71
C LYS A 253 -1.10 -19.34 -14.46
N HIS A 254 -0.62 -19.91 -13.35
CA HIS A 254 0.81 -19.92 -12.98
C HIS A 254 1.44 -18.51 -12.98
N CYS A 255 0.69 -17.49 -12.57
CA CYS A 255 1.18 -16.13 -12.50
C CYS A 255 1.85 -15.85 -11.15
N ALA A 256 2.96 -15.11 -11.17
CA ALA A 256 3.69 -14.68 -9.97
C ALA A 256 2.85 -13.72 -9.11
N VAL A 257 1.98 -12.94 -9.79
CA VAL A 257 1.06 -12.01 -9.13
C VAL A 257 -0.29 -11.98 -9.86
N GLY A 258 -1.37 -11.82 -9.09
CA GLY A 258 -2.70 -11.43 -9.58
C GLY A 258 -3.00 -9.99 -9.23
N SER A 259 -3.74 -9.28 -10.06
CA SER A 259 -4.23 -7.92 -9.80
C SER A 259 -5.72 -7.84 -10.10
N LYS A 260 -6.54 -7.56 -9.09
CA LYS A 260 -7.96 -7.23 -9.35
C LYS A 260 -8.04 -5.90 -10.08
N VAL A 261 -8.85 -5.87 -11.14
CA VAL A 261 -9.05 -4.69 -11.97
C VAL A 261 -10.54 -4.45 -12.24
N VAL A 262 -10.88 -3.20 -12.50
CA VAL A 262 -12.22 -2.79 -12.94
C VAL A 262 -12.15 -2.12 -14.30
N ARG A 263 -13.20 -2.27 -15.12
CA ARG A 263 -13.32 -1.46 -16.34
C ARG A 263 -13.42 0.02 -15.96
N LYS A 264 -12.67 0.85 -16.65
CA LYS A 264 -12.75 2.30 -16.49
C LYS A 264 -14.17 2.79 -16.81
N ALA A 265 -14.68 3.71 -16.00
CA ALA A 265 -15.95 4.36 -16.25
C ALA A 265 -15.89 5.37 -17.41
N ALA A 266 -14.71 5.94 -17.66
CA ALA A 266 -14.41 6.83 -18.77
C ALA A 266 -12.91 6.75 -19.13
N PRO A 267 -12.52 7.07 -20.38
CA PRO A 267 -11.12 7.03 -20.80
C PRO A 267 -10.18 7.89 -19.97
N ASP A 268 -10.66 8.99 -19.42
CA ASP A 268 -9.94 9.96 -18.59
C ASP A 268 -10.10 9.73 -17.07
N GLU A 269 -10.68 8.60 -16.65
CA GLU A 269 -10.80 8.27 -15.23
C GLU A 269 -9.44 8.24 -14.55
N LYS A 270 -9.35 8.87 -13.37
CA LYS A 270 -8.11 9.00 -12.59
C LYS A 270 -7.80 7.72 -11.81
N VAL A 271 -7.43 6.68 -12.54
CA VAL A 271 -7.03 5.37 -12.01
C VAL A 271 -5.83 4.86 -12.79
N GLY A 272 -4.87 4.25 -12.11
CA GLY A 272 -3.74 3.56 -12.75
C GLY A 272 -4.25 2.36 -13.56
N VAL A 273 -3.65 2.09 -14.72
CA VAL A 273 -4.10 1.08 -15.68
C VAL A 273 -3.04 0.01 -15.85
N MET A 274 -3.46 -1.26 -15.81
CA MET A 274 -2.58 -2.38 -16.15
C MET A 274 -2.10 -2.29 -17.59
N CYS A 275 -0.80 -2.49 -17.78
CA CYS A 275 -0.14 -2.46 -19.07
C CYS A 275 1.09 -3.39 -19.10
N LEU A 276 1.75 -3.46 -20.23
CA LEU A 276 3.11 -3.96 -20.33
C LEU A 276 4.04 -2.77 -20.55
N GLU A 277 5.19 -2.79 -19.91
CA GLU A 277 6.32 -1.88 -20.13
C GLU A 277 7.53 -2.71 -20.52
N ASP A 278 8.03 -2.51 -21.73
CA ASP A 278 9.07 -3.34 -22.34
C ASP A 278 8.75 -4.85 -22.27
N GLY A 279 7.46 -5.19 -22.43
CA GLY A 279 6.95 -6.56 -22.40
C GLY A 279 6.78 -7.16 -21.02
N LYS A 280 7.02 -6.42 -19.92
CA LYS A 280 6.78 -6.85 -18.54
C LYS A 280 5.51 -6.21 -17.96
N PRO A 281 4.81 -6.90 -17.04
CA PRO A 281 3.66 -6.31 -16.36
C PRO A 281 4.03 -4.99 -15.67
N SER A 282 3.22 -3.98 -15.87
CA SER A 282 3.41 -2.65 -15.25
C SER A 282 2.07 -1.96 -15.09
N ILE A 283 2.10 -0.80 -14.44
CA ILE A 283 0.95 0.08 -14.30
C ILE A 283 1.34 1.46 -14.80
N VAL A 284 0.53 1.99 -15.72
CA VAL A 284 0.64 3.38 -16.17
C VAL A 284 -0.35 4.22 -15.37
N GLU A 285 0.13 5.26 -14.73
CA GLU A 285 -0.70 6.17 -13.96
C GLU A 285 -1.53 7.07 -14.89
N TYR A 286 -2.71 7.50 -14.44
CA TYR A 286 -3.66 8.29 -15.24
C TYR A 286 -3.06 9.57 -15.83
N TYR A 287 -2.10 10.19 -15.14
CA TYR A 287 -1.42 11.41 -15.61
C TYR A 287 -0.28 11.13 -16.61
N GLU A 288 0.08 9.87 -16.82
CA GLU A 288 1.04 9.39 -17.81
C GLU A 288 0.36 8.90 -19.10
N LEU A 289 -0.95 8.63 -19.05
CA LEU A 289 -1.73 8.21 -20.23
C LEU A 289 -1.76 9.34 -21.27
N THR A 290 -1.19 9.07 -22.43
CA THR A 290 -1.29 9.99 -23.57
C THR A 290 -2.67 9.95 -24.20
N LYS A 291 -3.00 10.95 -25.03
CA LYS A 291 -4.26 10.96 -25.76
C LYS A 291 -4.38 9.77 -26.71
N GLU A 292 -3.28 9.40 -27.36
CA GLU A 292 -3.22 8.23 -28.25
C GLU A 292 -3.54 6.94 -27.49
N MET A 293 -3.04 6.78 -26.27
CA MET A 293 -3.35 5.62 -25.42
C MET A 293 -4.82 5.62 -24.97
N MET A 294 -5.38 6.79 -24.61
CA MET A 294 -6.79 6.90 -24.25
C MET A 294 -7.75 6.60 -25.40
N ASP A 295 -7.37 6.94 -26.63
CA ASP A 295 -8.16 6.74 -27.84
C ASP A 295 -7.93 5.35 -28.48
N ALA A 296 -6.87 4.63 -28.07
CA ALA A 296 -6.51 3.31 -28.61
C ALA A 296 -7.62 2.27 -28.36
N LYS A 297 -7.85 1.41 -29.37
CA LYS A 297 -8.82 0.32 -29.30
C LYS A 297 -8.14 -1.03 -29.42
N ASN A 298 -8.65 -2.02 -28.71
CA ASN A 298 -8.27 -3.42 -28.88
C ASN A 298 -8.96 -4.06 -30.09
N ALA A 299 -8.67 -5.34 -30.37
CA ALA A 299 -9.24 -6.07 -31.49
C ALA A 299 -10.79 -6.22 -31.43
N LYS A 300 -11.39 -6.09 -30.24
CA LYS A 300 -12.86 -6.13 -30.02
C LYS A 300 -13.50 -4.76 -30.22
N GLY A 301 -12.72 -3.68 -30.41
CA GLY A 301 -13.19 -2.31 -30.50
C GLY A 301 -13.37 -1.59 -29.17
N ASP A 302 -13.04 -2.23 -28.07
CA ASP A 302 -13.04 -1.64 -26.73
C ASP A 302 -11.79 -0.78 -26.48
N PRO A 303 -11.79 0.13 -25.49
CA PRO A 303 -10.58 0.85 -25.10
C PRO A 303 -9.43 -0.12 -24.77
N ALA A 304 -8.26 0.09 -25.34
CA ALA A 304 -7.11 -0.81 -25.16
C ALA A 304 -6.52 -0.72 -23.74
N TYR A 305 -6.55 0.45 -23.12
CA TYR A 305 -6.09 0.71 -21.74
C TYR A 305 -7.30 0.89 -20.81
N ASN A 306 -8.07 -0.18 -20.61
CA ASN A 306 -9.37 -0.13 -19.98
C ASN A 306 -9.41 -0.66 -18.53
N PHE A 307 -8.42 -1.42 -18.10
CA PHE A 307 -8.45 -2.13 -16.82
C PHE A 307 -7.72 -1.35 -15.73
N GLY A 308 -8.51 -0.62 -14.92
CA GLY A 308 -8.02 0.16 -13.79
C GLY A 308 -7.73 -0.72 -12.58
N VAL A 309 -6.58 -0.51 -11.93
CA VAL A 309 -6.18 -1.23 -10.70
C VAL A 309 -6.91 -0.69 -9.48
N ILE A 310 -7.30 -1.58 -8.56
CA ILE A 310 -8.03 -1.23 -7.36
C ILE A 310 -7.25 -1.46 -6.07
N LEU A 311 -5.94 -1.65 -6.18
CA LEU A 311 -5.03 -1.98 -5.09
C LEU A 311 -5.51 -3.22 -4.30
N ASN A 312 -5.75 -4.29 -5.02
CA ASN A 312 -6.01 -5.62 -4.48
C ASN A 312 -5.21 -6.63 -5.31
N TYR A 313 -4.10 -7.10 -4.74
CA TYR A 313 -3.12 -7.95 -5.41
C TYR A 313 -2.97 -9.27 -4.68
N LEU A 314 -2.60 -10.32 -5.39
CA LEU A 314 -2.20 -11.61 -4.83
C LEU A 314 -0.77 -11.91 -5.24
N PHE A 315 0.16 -11.93 -4.30
CA PHE A 315 1.57 -12.21 -4.56
C PHE A 315 1.96 -13.61 -4.10
N GLY A 316 2.74 -14.32 -4.91
CA GLY A 316 3.45 -15.52 -4.47
C GLY A 316 4.60 -15.14 -3.51
N VAL A 317 4.69 -15.79 -2.35
CA VAL A 317 5.75 -15.51 -1.35
C VAL A 317 7.13 -15.80 -1.93
N SER A 318 7.29 -16.89 -2.67
CA SER A 318 8.56 -17.22 -3.35
C SER A 318 8.98 -16.16 -4.37
N ASP A 319 8.02 -15.53 -5.03
CA ASP A 319 8.26 -14.47 -6.01
C ASP A 319 8.65 -13.17 -5.32
N LEU A 320 8.01 -12.85 -4.18
CA LEU A 320 8.41 -11.73 -3.33
C LEU A 320 9.85 -11.88 -2.84
N GLU A 321 10.26 -13.09 -2.39
CA GLU A 321 11.64 -13.34 -1.95
C GLU A 321 12.67 -13.14 -3.07
N ARG A 322 12.31 -13.41 -4.33
CA ARG A 322 13.19 -13.16 -5.49
C ARG A 322 13.43 -11.68 -5.77
N ILE A 323 12.50 -10.82 -5.41
CA ILE A 323 12.61 -9.36 -5.64
C ILE A 323 13.05 -8.59 -4.40
N VAL A 324 13.05 -9.22 -3.22
CA VAL A 324 13.61 -8.62 -1.99
C VAL A 324 15.09 -8.28 -2.21
N GLY A 325 15.45 -7.06 -1.90
CA GLY A 325 16.82 -6.57 -2.10
C GLY A 325 17.10 -5.98 -3.50
N LYS A 326 16.16 -6.07 -4.44
CA LYS A 326 16.23 -5.24 -5.64
C LYS A 326 15.88 -3.79 -5.27
N ASN A 327 16.60 -2.87 -5.88
CA ASN A 327 16.28 -1.45 -5.74
C ASN A 327 15.00 -1.15 -6.52
N LEU A 328 13.86 -1.17 -5.84
CA LEU A 328 12.60 -0.71 -6.44
C LEU A 328 12.71 0.79 -6.79
N PRO A 329 12.05 1.24 -7.85
CA PRO A 329 11.98 2.66 -8.19
C PRO A 329 11.50 3.48 -7.00
N LEU A 330 12.16 4.61 -6.74
CA LEU A 330 11.75 5.58 -5.74
C LEU A 330 11.02 6.74 -6.41
N HIS A 331 9.79 6.98 -5.97
CA HIS A 331 9.02 8.14 -6.38
C HIS A 331 9.35 9.32 -5.47
N ILE A 332 9.89 10.39 -6.07
CA ILE A 332 10.26 11.61 -5.36
C ILE A 332 9.11 12.61 -5.50
N VAL A 333 8.44 12.90 -4.40
CA VAL A 333 7.28 13.80 -4.35
C VAL A 333 7.58 15.07 -3.57
N GLU A 334 7.20 16.21 -4.15
CA GLU A 334 7.32 17.52 -3.49
C GLU A 334 6.21 17.71 -2.47
N LYS A 335 6.59 18.02 -1.24
CA LYS A 335 5.65 18.20 -0.12
C LYS A 335 6.00 19.40 0.74
N LYS A 336 4.99 19.86 1.49
CA LYS A 336 5.18 20.81 2.58
C LYS A 336 5.69 20.02 3.79
N ILE A 337 6.93 20.27 4.19
CA ILE A 337 7.60 19.57 5.27
C ILE A 337 7.86 20.59 6.38
N PRO A 338 7.16 20.52 7.52
CA PRO A 338 7.52 21.33 8.69
C PRO A 338 8.92 20.98 9.18
N TYR A 339 9.68 21.97 9.62
CA TYR A 339 11.05 21.75 10.07
C TYR A 339 11.49 22.78 11.12
N ILE A 340 12.55 22.44 11.86
CA ILE A 340 13.24 23.35 12.77
C ILE A 340 14.35 24.09 12.02
N ASP A 341 14.30 25.44 12.03
CA ASP A 341 15.32 26.27 11.39
C ASP A 341 16.63 26.32 12.20
N ALA A 342 17.63 27.05 11.68
CA ALA A 342 18.93 27.20 12.34
C ALA A 342 18.89 27.91 13.72
N ASN A 343 17.79 28.58 14.04
CA ASN A 343 17.56 29.30 15.29
C ASN A 343 16.70 28.48 16.28
N GLY A 344 16.30 27.25 15.91
CA GLY A 344 15.46 26.38 16.73
C GLY A 344 13.96 26.67 16.63
N ASN A 345 13.51 27.44 15.65
CA ASN A 345 12.10 27.78 15.45
C ASN A 345 11.42 26.74 14.54
N LEU A 346 10.20 26.34 14.89
CA LEU A 346 9.37 25.49 14.03
C LEU A 346 8.80 26.31 12.86
N ILE A 347 9.18 25.96 11.66
CA ILE A 347 8.70 26.55 10.41
C ILE A 347 7.62 25.63 9.80
N LYS A 348 6.44 26.17 9.49
CA LYS A 348 5.36 25.48 8.78
C LYS A 348 5.23 26.11 7.39
N PRO A 349 5.73 25.46 6.33
CA PRO A 349 5.75 26.04 5.00
C PRO A 349 4.35 26.12 4.38
N GLU A 350 4.05 27.19 3.66
CA GLU A 350 2.80 27.34 2.92
C GLU A 350 2.82 26.69 1.53
N LYS A 351 4.03 26.48 0.99
CA LYS A 351 4.27 25.82 -0.31
C LYS A 351 5.19 24.60 -0.12
N PRO A 352 5.23 23.66 -1.07
CA PRO A 352 6.23 22.60 -1.07
C PRO A 352 7.64 23.20 -0.90
N ASN A 353 8.43 22.58 -0.04
CA ASN A 353 9.78 23.04 0.33
C ASN A 353 10.82 21.92 0.32
N GLY A 354 10.44 20.72 -0.12
CA GLY A 354 11.37 19.60 -0.15
C GLY A 354 10.73 18.30 -0.65
N TYR A 355 11.50 17.23 -0.52
CA TYR A 355 11.19 15.93 -1.07
C TYR A 355 10.84 14.91 0.00
N LYS A 356 9.90 14.02 -0.36
CA LYS A 356 9.64 12.74 0.29
C LYS A 356 9.88 11.63 -0.72
N PHE A 357 10.27 10.46 -0.22
CA PHE A 357 10.60 9.28 -1.02
C PHE A 357 9.57 8.21 -0.74
N GLU A 358 8.94 7.70 -1.79
CA GLU A 358 7.89 6.70 -1.70
C GLU A 358 8.16 5.57 -2.69
N GLY A 359 8.20 4.32 -2.23
CA GLY A 359 8.09 3.13 -3.08
C GLY A 359 6.61 2.76 -3.20
N LEU A 360 6.19 2.29 -4.36
CA LEU A 360 4.80 1.91 -4.58
C LEU A 360 4.69 0.40 -4.82
N VAL A 361 3.59 -0.21 -4.36
CA VAL A 361 3.34 -1.64 -4.57
C VAL A 361 3.26 -2.01 -6.05
N LEU A 362 2.89 -1.06 -6.89
CA LEU A 362 2.87 -1.24 -8.35
C LEU A 362 4.27 -1.48 -8.95
N ASP A 363 5.32 -0.92 -8.34
CA ASP A 363 6.71 -1.13 -8.80
C ASP A 363 7.16 -2.58 -8.58
N MET A 364 6.62 -3.25 -7.54
CA MET A 364 6.89 -4.67 -7.29
C MET A 364 6.38 -5.55 -8.44
N ILE A 365 5.25 -5.16 -9.05
CA ILE A 365 4.66 -5.91 -10.17
C ILE A 365 5.58 -5.92 -11.38
N HIS A 366 6.23 -4.78 -11.67
CA HIS A 366 7.18 -4.66 -12.79
C HIS A 366 8.43 -5.54 -12.61
N GLU A 367 8.81 -5.83 -11.37
CA GLU A 367 9.94 -6.73 -11.09
C GLU A 367 9.60 -8.22 -11.18
N LEU A 368 8.31 -8.56 -11.35
CA LEU A 368 7.81 -9.92 -11.48
C LEU A 368 7.64 -10.32 -12.96
N ASP A 369 7.74 -11.62 -13.21
CA ASP A 369 7.77 -12.14 -14.60
C ASP A 369 6.37 -12.24 -15.23
N SER A 370 5.31 -12.26 -14.42
CA SER A 370 3.93 -12.43 -14.90
C SER A 370 2.92 -11.83 -13.93
N CYS A 371 1.85 -11.25 -14.48
CA CYS A 371 0.70 -10.75 -13.74
C CYS A 371 -0.60 -11.19 -14.41
N LEU A 372 -1.58 -11.62 -13.63
CA LEU A 372 -2.94 -11.86 -14.06
C LEU A 372 -3.83 -10.66 -13.71
N PRO A 373 -4.18 -9.78 -14.66
CA PRO A 373 -5.26 -8.83 -14.43
C PRO A 373 -6.59 -9.60 -14.39
N PHE A 374 -7.30 -9.53 -13.27
CA PHE A 374 -8.53 -10.27 -13.00
C PHE A 374 -9.69 -9.27 -12.86
N GLU A 375 -10.61 -9.27 -13.83
CA GLU A 375 -11.73 -8.33 -13.84
C GLU A 375 -12.72 -8.64 -12.71
N VAL A 376 -13.14 -7.59 -11.99
CA VAL A 376 -14.21 -7.67 -10.99
C VAL A 376 -15.34 -6.70 -11.32
N VAL A 377 -16.55 -7.03 -10.84
CA VAL A 377 -17.71 -6.15 -11.01
C VAL A 377 -17.53 -4.90 -10.15
N ARG A 378 -17.35 -3.76 -10.80
CA ARG A 378 -17.03 -2.48 -10.17
C ARG A 378 -17.94 -2.15 -8.99
N GLU A 379 -19.27 -2.23 -9.18
CA GLU A 379 -20.22 -1.89 -8.12
C GLU A 379 -20.25 -2.88 -6.95
N LYS A 380 -19.62 -4.03 -7.11
CA LYS A 380 -19.53 -5.05 -6.05
C LYS A 380 -18.22 -5.01 -5.28
N GLU A 381 -17.14 -4.54 -5.90
CA GLU A 381 -15.82 -4.63 -5.28
C GLU A 381 -15.04 -3.31 -5.25
N PHE A 382 -15.58 -2.19 -5.75
CA PHE A 382 -14.85 -0.93 -5.77
C PHE A 382 -15.66 0.24 -5.22
N ALA A 383 -15.46 0.52 -3.93
CA ALA A 383 -16.04 1.66 -3.20
C ALA A 383 -14.97 2.38 -2.38
N PRO A 384 -14.01 3.05 -3.03
CA PRO A 384 -12.92 3.71 -2.32
C PRO A 384 -13.39 4.97 -1.60
N ILE A 385 -12.86 5.19 -0.39
CA ILE A 385 -13.11 6.36 0.43
C ILE A 385 -11.85 7.21 0.49
N LYS A 386 -11.72 8.19 -0.39
CA LYS A 386 -10.60 9.13 -0.43
C LYS A 386 -10.96 10.52 0.07
N ASN A 387 -12.24 10.89 -0.05
CA ASN A 387 -12.78 12.20 0.27
C ASN A 387 -14.06 12.07 1.13
N ALA A 388 -14.49 13.17 1.74
CA ALA A 388 -15.76 13.20 2.48
C ALA A 388 -16.97 13.14 1.52
N THR A 389 -16.92 13.91 0.42
CA THR A 389 -17.99 14.09 -0.56
C THR A 389 -17.50 13.94 -1.99
N GLY A 390 -18.39 13.69 -2.94
CA GLY A 390 -18.10 13.60 -4.36
C GLY A 390 -17.64 12.21 -4.81
N VAL A 391 -16.76 12.16 -5.79
CA VAL A 391 -16.19 10.90 -6.31
C VAL A 391 -15.24 10.28 -5.28
N ASP A 392 -15.23 8.95 -5.18
CA ASP A 392 -14.39 8.21 -4.24
C ASP A 392 -14.57 8.72 -2.78
N SER A 393 -15.80 8.85 -2.35
CA SER A 393 -16.14 9.51 -1.08
C SER A 393 -16.90 8.60 -0.12
N VAL A 394 -17.03 9.09 1.12
CA VAL A 394 -17.91 8.47 2.12
C VAL A 394 -19.34 8.34 1.59
N GLU A 395 -19.85 9.36 0.89
CA GLU A 395 -21.22 9.37 0.34
C GLU A 395 -21.40 8.29 -0.73
N SER A 396 -20.51 8.26 -1.74
CA SER A 396 -20.57 7.26 -2.80
C SER A 396 -20.35 5.84 -2.29
N ALA A 397 -19.48 5.64 -1.30
CA ALA A 397 -19.28 4.35 -0.67
C ALA A 397 -20.51 3.88 0.12
N ARG A 398 -21.20 4.77 0.84
CA ARG A 398 -22.45 4.46 1.53
C ARG A 398 -23.54 4.00 0.57
N GLU A 399 -23.67 4.64 -0.58
CA GLU A 399 -24.64 4.24 -1.62
C GLU A 399 -24.32 2.82 -2.13
N LEU A 400 -23.05 2.54 -2.42
CA LEU A 400 -22.62 1.23 -2.88
C LEU A 400 -22.77 0.14 -1.80
N LEU A 401 -22.44 0.44 -0.54
CA LEU A 401 -22.68 -0.47 0.59
C LEU A 401 -24.17 -0.86 0.69
N LYS A 402 -25.08 0.13 0.65
CA LYS A 402 -26.54 -0.13 0.64
C LYS A 402 -26.97 -0.96 -0.56
N LYS A 403 -26.48 -0.63 -1.76
CA LYS A 403 -26.79 -1.38 -3.00
C LYS A 403 -26.35 -2.84 -2.90
N ASN A 404 -25.28 -3.12 -2.15
CA ASN A 404 -24.79 -4.47 -1.90
C ASN A 404 -25.38 -5.12 -0.63
N GLY A 405 -26.44 -4.54 -0.05
CA GLY A 405 -27.16 -5.14 1.08
C GLY A 405 -26.49 -4.99 2.43
N VAL A 406 -25.45 -4.15 2.54
CA VAL A 406 -24.79 -3.88 3.81
C VAL A 406 -25.66 -2.92 4.61
N ALA A 407 -26.02 -3.31 5.83
CA ALA A 407 -26.75 -2.43 6.74
C ALA A 407 -25.79 -1.36 7.29
N ILE A 408 -26.09 -0.09 7.03
CA ILE A 408 -25.28 1.04 7.46
C ILE A 408 -26.02 2.01 8.36
#